data_48b81e4ad5a93b2bbed95900e56a9ab3
#
_entry.id   48b81e4ad5a93b2bbed95900e56a9ab3
#
_cell.length_a   1.000
_cell.length_b   1.000
_cell.length_c   1.000
_cell.angle_alpha   90.00
_cell.angle_beta   90.00
_cell.angle_gamma   90.00
#
_symmetry.space_group_name_H-M   'P 1'
#
loop_
_entity.id
_entity.type
_entity.pdbx_description
1 polymer ?
#
loop_
_entity_poly.entity_id
_entity_poly.type
_entity_poly.pdbx_seq_one_letter_code
_entity_poly.pdbx_strand_id
1 'polypeptide(L)'
;YRINLSADEFRKIIAETGKAYELFMKNIRAQGGNPQEVEAQYGKRRSPFRTELRADKSGYIFIEAYKTGLAGVALGVGRNKTSDPVCGDAGIILHKTSGSYVNKGDVIMEIFGKDEASLEPAKKQLEEAVAYSDAQPERKPLVYKIIQGRL
;
A
#
# COMPACT_ATOMS: atom_id res chain seq x y z
N TYR A 1 9.89 -9.09 -27.83
CA TYR A 1 8.51 -9.56 -28.03
C TYR A 1 7.58 -8.35 -27.92
N ARG A 2 6.88 -7.99 -29.02
CA ARG A 2 5.79 -7.00 -28.97
C ARG A 2 4.52 -7.73 -28.59
N ILE A 3 3.94 -7.38 -27.43
CA ILE A 3 2.59 -7.78 -27.08
C ILE A 3 1.69 -6.62 -27.56
N ASN A 4 1.03 -6.79 -28.69
CA ASN A 4 0.02 -5.85 -29.19
C ASN A 4 -1.33 -6.25 -28.60
N LEU A 5 -1.58 -5.83 -27.36
CA LEU A 5 -2.89 -5.98 -26.70
C LEU A 5 -3.52 -4.61 -26.54
N SER A 6 -4.77 -4.50 -26.92
CA SER A 6 -5.60 -3.37 -26.52
C SER A 6 -5.80 -3.35 -24.99
N ALA A 7 -6.15 -2.20 -24.43
CA ALA A 7 -6.42 -2.09 -22.99
C ALA A 7 -7.54 -3.04 -22.54
N ASP A 8 -8.52 -3.31 -23.37
CA ASP A 8 -9.64 -4.20 -23.05
C ASP A 8 -9.23 -5.67 -23.10
N GLU A 9 -8.42 -6.10 -24.06
CA GLU A 9 -7.83 -7.43 -24.08
C GLU A 9 -6.93 -7.69 -22.86
N PHE A 10 -6.16 -6.68 -22.43
CA PHE A 10 -5.33 -6.75 -21.25
C PHE A 10 -6.17 -6.91 -19.97
N ARG A 11 -7.24 -6.12 -19.82
CA ARG A 11 -8.19 -6.26 -18.71
C ARG A 11 -8.83 -7.63 -18.68
N LYS A 12 -9.28 -8.13 -19.83
CA LYS A 12 -9.89 -9.44 -19.97
C LYS A 12 -8.94 -10.56 -19.53
N ILE A 13 -7.68 -10.52 -19.95
CA ILE A 13 -6.68 -11.51 -19.56
C ILE A 13 -6.45 -11.49 -18.04
N ILE A 14 -6.33 -10.31 -17.43
CA ILE A 14 -6.01 -10.20 -15.99
C ILE A 14 -7.24 -10.50 -15.13
N ALA A 15 -8.40 -9.92 -15.45
CA ALA A 15 -9.56 -9.93 -14.57
C ALA A 15 -10.51 -11.12 -14.80
N GLU A 16 -10.66 -11.59 -16.06
CA GLU A 16 -11.72 -12.54 -16.41
C GLU A 16 -11.20 -13.97 -16.62
N THR A 17 -9.94 -14.15 -17.04
CA THR A 17 -9.44 -15.50 -17.36
C THR A 17 -8.82 -16.25 -16.19
N GLY A 18 -8.51 -15.56 -15.08
CA GLY A 18 -7.78 -16.14 -13.95
C GLY A 18 -6.32 -16.51 -14.22
N LYS A 19 -5.84 -16.39 -15.47
CA LYS A 19 -4.47 -16.79 -15.87
C LYS A 19 -3.35 -16.09 -15.10
N ALA A 20 -3.53 -14.82 -14.76
CA ALA A 20 -2.57 -14.07 -13.97
C ALA A 20 -2.44 -14.68 -12.56
N TYR A 21 -3.56 -15.05 -11.96
CA TYR A 21 -3.60 -15.70 -10.66
C TYR A 21 -2.98 -17.11 -10.70
N GLU A 22 -3.31 -17.91 -11.71
CA GLU A 22 -2.69 -19.22 -11.91
C GLU A 22 -1.17 -19.14 -12.04
N LEU A 23 -0.67 -18.15 -12.82
CA LEU A 23 0.76 -17.90 -12.97
C LEU A 23 1.41 -17.47 -11.65
N PHE A 24 0.74 -16.64 -10.87
CA PHE A 24 1.18 -16.23 -9.54
C PHE A 24 1.33 -17.46 -8.62
N MET A 25 0.33 -18.34 -8.59
CA MET A 25 0.39 -19.58 -7.79
C MET A 25 1.48 -20.53 -8.25
N LYS A 26 1.72 -20.65 -9.56
CA LYS A 26 2.86 -21.42 -10.10
C LYS A 26 4.19 -20.84 -9.67
N ASN A 27 4.32 -19.51 -9.66
CA ASN A 27 5.53 -18.81 -9.23
C ASN A 27 5.82 -19.06 -7.74
N ILE A 28 4.80 -19.01 -6.88
CA ILE A 28 4.94 -19.34 -5.44
C ILE A 28 5.52 -20.76 -5.28
N ARG A 29 4.96 -21.77 -5.98
CA ARG A 29 5.47 -23.14 -5.93
C ARG A 29 6.91 -23.24 -6.43
N ALA A 30 7.22 -22.57 -7.53
CA ALA A 30 8.57 -22.60 -8.11
C ALA A 30 9.64 -22.00 -7.17
N GLN A 31 9.24 -21.09 -6.30
CA GLN A 31 10.10 -20.51 -5.26
C GLN A 31 10.07 -21.31 -3.93
N GLY A 32 9.45 -22.48 -3.89
CA GLY A 32 9.38 -23.34 -2.70
C GLY A 32 8.30 -22.93 -1.69
N GLY A 33 7.42 -21.97 -2.04
CA GLY A 33 6.29 -21.56 -1.21
C GLY A 33 5.08 -22.48 -1.35
N ASN A 34 4.16 -22.39 -0.40
CA ASN A 34 2.88 -23.12 -0.40
C ASN A 34 1.72 -22.20 -0.82
N PRO A 35 1.12 -22.38 -2.02
CA PRO A 35 0.00 -21.57 -2.48
C PRO A 35 -1.21 -21.62 -1.54
N GLN A 36 -1.52 -22.78 -0.95
CA GLN A 36 -2.67 -22.93 -0.05
C GLN A 36 -2.50 -22.08 1.22
N GLU A 37 -1.28 -21.94 1.74
CA GLU A 37 -1.00 -21.06 2.86
C GLU A 37 -1.17 -19.57 2.49
N VAL A 38 -0.73 -19.20 1.28
CA VAL A 38 -0.90 -17.83 0.78
C VAL A 38 -2.39 -17.49 0.69
N GLU A 39 -3.22 -18.37 0.12
CA GLU A 39 -4.68 -18.20 0.04
C GLU A 39 -5.32 -18.13 1.43
N ALA A 40 -4.96 -19.05 2.31
CA ALA A 40 -5.54 -19.12 3.66
C ALA A 40 -5.21 -17.88 4.51
N GLN A 41 -4.04 -17.28 4.31
CA GLN A 41 -3.56 -16.12 5.08
C GLN A 41 -3.84 -14.78 4.40
N TYR A 42 -4.23 -14.76 3.12
CA TYR A 42 -4.47 -13.53 2.39
C TYR A 42 -5.45 -12.61 3.11
N GLY A 43 -5.02 -11.40 3.37
CA GLY A 43 -5.81 -10.39 4.06
C GLY A 43 -6.06 -10.64 5.57
N LYS A 44 -5.60 -11.77 6.14
CA LYS A 44 -5.85 -12.14 7.53
C LYS A 44 -4.65 -11.91 8.46
N ARG A 45 -3.43 -12.05 7.91
CA ARG A 45 -2.21 -11.90 8.71
C ARG A 45 -1.95 -10.43 9.00
N ARG A 46 -2.00 -10.07 10.30
CA ARG A 46 -1.78 -8.73 10.82
C ARG A 46 -1.09 -8.83 12.18
N SER A 47 -0.24 -7.85 12.48
CA SER A 47 0.32 -7.74 13.82
C SER A 47 -0.80 -7.49 14.87
N PRO A 48 -0.69 -8.05 16.07
CA PRO A 48 -1.57 -7.71 17.18
C PRO A 48 -1.34 -6.28 17.69
N PHE A 49 -0.16 -5.72 17.48
CA PHE A 49 0.17 -4.33 17.83
C PHE A 49 -0.36 -3.41 16.75
N ARG A 50 -1.46 -2.71 17.05
CA ARG A 50 -2.14 -1.87 16.05
C ARG A 50 -2.67 -0.58 16.65
N THR A 51 -2.73 0.44 15.82
CA THR A 51 -3.38 1.72 16.12
C THR A 51 -4.01 2.28 14.84
N GLU A 52 -4.71 3.40 14.97
CA GLU A 52 -5.33 4.09 13.83
C GLU A 52 -4.83 5.53 13.76
N LEU A 53 -4.69 6.03 12.56
CA LEU A 53 -4.60 7.46 12.28
C LEU A 53 -5.97 7.94 11.84
N ARG A 54 -6.54 8.86 12.62
CA ARG A 54 -7.83 9.48 12.35
C ARG A 54 -7.66 10.93 11.93
N ALA A 55 -8.59 11.41 11.13
CA ALA A 55 -8.63 12.80 10.70
C ALA A 55 -8.84 13.74 11.91
N ASP A 56 -7.95 14.70 12.11
CA ASP A 56 -8.03 15.72 13.15
C ASP A 56 -9.00 16.85 12.81
N LYS A 57 -9.26 17.06 11.52
CA LYS A 57 -10.24 18.02 10.96
C LYS A 57 -10.86 17.50 9.68
N SER A 58 -11.97 18.12 9.26
CA SER A 58 -12.61 17.84 7.97
C SER A 58 -11.87 18.56 6.83
N GLY A 59 -11.86 17.96 5.63
CA GLY A 59 -11.24 18.54 4.43
C GLY A 59 -10.76 17.49 3.44
N TYR A 60 -10.20 17.95 2.34
CA TYR A 60 -9.49 17.08 1.40
C TYR A 60 -8.11 16.78 1.93
N ILE A 61 -7.67 15.52 1.83
CA ILE A 61 -6.36 15.11 2.33
C ILE A 61 -5.36 14.91 1.19
N PHE A 62 -4.10 15.17 1.51
CA PHE A 62 -2.94 14.77 0.72
C PHE A 62 -2.03 13.94 1.62
N ILE A 63 -1.62 12.76 1.14
CA ILE A 63 -0.74 11.83 1.86
C ILE A 63 0.61 11.81 1.16
N GLU A 64 1.66 12.20 1.86
CA GLU A 64 3.02 12.21 1.35
C GLU A 64 3.61 10.79 1.39
N ALA A 65 3.83 10.21 0.19
CA ALA A 65 4.27 8.82 0.05
C ALA A 65 5.65 8.55 0.67
N TYR A 66 6.59 9.50 0.57
CA TYR A 66 7.94 9.34 1.14
C TYR A 66 7.90 9.23 2.67
N LYS A 67 7.22 10.13 3.36
CA LYS A 67 7.05 10.07 4.82
C LYS A 67 6.30 8.82 5.26
N THR A 68 5.27 8.42 4.49
CA THR A 68 4.54 7.16 4.73
C THR A 68 5.48 5.95 4.64
N GLY A 69 6.38 5.94 3.67
CA GLY A 69 7.40 4.90 3.52
C GLY A 69 8.38 4.85 4.70
N LEU A 70 8.84 6.00 5.19
CA LEU A 70 9.72 6.09 6.37
C LEU A 70 9.02 5.58 7.64
N ALA A 71 7.74 5.93 7.83
CA ALA A 71 6.95 5.38 8.93
C ALA A 71 6.84 3.86 8.86
N GLY A 72 6.69 3.30 7.64
CA GLY A 72 6.73 1.85 7.42
C GLY A 72 8.03 1.20 7.89
N VAL A 73 9.18 1.85 7.66
CA VAL A 73 10.48 1.36 8.18
C VAL A 73 10.48 1.36 9.71
N ALA A 74 9.98 2.40 10.36
CA ALA A 74 9.87 2.47 11.82
C ALA A 74 8.98 1.37 12.40
N LEU A 75 7.90 0.99 11.69
CA LEU A 75 7.01 -0.12 12.06
C LEU A 75 7.68 -1.50 11.94
N GLY A 76 8.79 -1.63 11.21
CA GLY A 76 9.49 -2.89 10.95
C GLY A 76 9.19 -3.51 9.59
N VAL A 77 8.51 -2.81 8.68
CA VAL A 77 8.25 -3.28 7.31
C VAL A 77 9.51 -3.24 6.45
N GLY A 78 10.40 -2.29 6.73
CA GLY A 78 11.66 -2.09 6.01
C GLY A 78 12.88 -2.28 6.91
N ARG A 79 14.05 -1.99 6.35
CA ARG A 79 15.35 -2.11 7.00
C ARG A 79 16.10 -0.78 6.96
N ASN A 80 16.70 -0.38 8.06
CA ASN A 80 17.69 0.69 8.10
C ASN A 80 19.08 0.16 7.76
N LYS A 81 19.37 -1.09 8.17
CA LYS A 81 20.62 -1.81 7.88
C LYS A 81 20.29 -3.17 7.28
N THR A 82 21.21 -3.71 6.48
CA THR A 82 21.03 -5.02 5.81
C THR A 82 20.74 -6.15 6.80
N SER A 83 21.27 -6.05 8.03
CA SER A 83 21.08 -7.04 9.10
C SER A 83 19.75 -6.92 9.85
N ASP A 84 18.99 -5.85 9.66
CA ASP A 84 17.75 -5.64 10.40
C ASP A 84 16.70 -6.68 10.00
N PRO A 85 15.97 -7.28 10.96
CA PRO A 85 14.87 -8.18 10.65
C PRO A 85 13.69 -7.41 10.06
N VAL A 86 12.93 -8.05 9.18
CA VAL A 86 11.67 -7.54 8.64
C VAL A 86 10.50 -8.27 9.29
N CYS A 87 9.53 -7.51 9.77
CA CYS A 87 8.28 -8.03 10.30
C CYS A 87 7.23 -8.12 9.19
N GLY A 88 6.90 -9.34 8.75
CA GLY A 88 5.93 -9.56 7.67
C GLY A 88 4.47 -9.24 8.04
N ASP A 89 4.19 -9.02 9.33
CA ASP A 89 2.85 -8.72 9.84
C ASP A 89 2.64 -7.23 10.11
N ALA A 90 3.74 -6.45 10.11
CA ALA A 90 3.69 -5.00 10.22
C ALA A 90 3.28 -4.36 8.88
N GLY A 91 2.68 -3.18 8.93
CA GLY A 91 2.26 -2.47 7.72
C GLY A 91 1.32 -1.32 7.96
N ILE A 92 0.88 -0.72 6.86
CA ILE A 92 -0.10 0.38 6.86
C ILE A 92 -1.19 0.03 5.85
N ILE A 93 -2.45 0.13 6.27
CA ILE A 93 -3.61 0.02 5.38
C ILE A 93 -4.21 1.41 5.21
N LEU A 94 -4.26 1.88 3.97
CA LEU A 94 -4.89 3.15 3.62
C LEU A 94 -6.39 2.95 3.39
N HIS A 95 -7.24 3.56 4.23
CA HIS A 95 -8.69 3.63 4.03
C HIS A 95 -9.09 4.83 3.18
N LYS A 96 -8.26 5.87 3.20
CA LYS A 96 -8.41 7.08 2.40
C LYS A 96 -7.12 7.34 1.63
N THR A 97 -7.23 7.93 0.45
CA THR A 97 -6.11 8.27 -0.42
C THR A 97 -6.04 9.77 -0.66
N SER A 98 -4.91 10.26 -1.19
CA SER A 98 -4.80 11.67 -1.59
C SER A 98 -5.93 12.09 -2.52
N GLY A 99 -6.54 13.24 -2.23
CA GLY A 99 -7.73 13.74 -2.94
C GLY A 99 -9.07 13.29 -2.36
N SER A 100 -9.09 12.40 -1.37
CA SER A 100 -10.32 12.04 -0.65
C SER A 100 -10.74 13.16 0.31
N TYR A 101 -12.05 13.42 0.40
CA TYR A 101 -12.62 14.22 1.47
C TYR A 101 -12.80 13.35 2.71
N VAL A 102 -12.44 13.87 3.88
CA VAL A 102 -12.61 13.22 5.18
C VAL A 102 -13.37 14.14 6.13
N ASN A 103 -14.15 13.56 7.03
CA ASN A 103 -14.69 14.27 8.17
C ASN A 103 -13.77 14.07 9.38
N LYS A 104 -13.76 15.04 10.31
CA LYS A 104 -13.04 14.88 11.56
C LYS A 104 -13.46 13.58 12.26
N GLY A 105 -12.45 12.77 12.63
CA GLY A 105 -12.64 11.45 13.26
C GLY A 105 -12.67 10.26 12.30
N ASP A 106 -12.79 10.49 10.97
CA ASP A 106 -12.68 9.40 9.99
C ASP A 106 -11.33 8.68 10.10
N VAL A 107 -11.34 7.36 9.98
CA VAL A 107 -10.11 6.58 9.92
C VAL A 107 -9.45 6.81 8.54
N ILE A 108 -8.22 7.33 8.55
CA ILE A 108 -7.40 7.52 7.34
C ILE A 108 -6.57 6.26 7.09
N MET A 109 -5.92 5.75 8.13
CA MET A 109 -5.03 4.60 8.04
C MET A 109 -5.20 3.68 9.26
N GLU A 110 -5.04 2.37 9.05
CA GLU A 110 -4.70 1.42 10.12
C GLU A 110 -3.20 1.13 10.09
N ILE A 111 -2.59 1.04 11.26
CA ILE A 111 -1.15 0.96 11.46
C ILE A 111 -0.86 -0.30 12.27
N PHE A 112 0.03 -1.15 11.77
CA PHE A 112 0.45 -2.40 12.39
C PHE A 112 1.96 -2.37 12.62
N GLY A 113 2.39 -2.45 13.87
CA GLY A 113 3.80 -2.40 14.25
C GLY A 113 4.38 -3.77 14.56
N LYS A 114 5.70 -3.91 14.53
CA LYS A 114 6.41 -5.11 14.99
C LYS A 114 6.24 -5.34 16.49
N ASP A 115 6.04 -4.27 17.25
CA ASP A 115 5.85 -4.22 18.70
C ASP A 115 5.08 -2.95 19.08
N GLU A 116 4.66 -2.84 20.33
CA GLU A 116 3.93 -1.67 20.86
C GLU A 116 4.76 -0.39 20.75
N ALA A 117 6.07 -0.46 21.01
CA ALA A 117 6.96 0.70 21.03
C ALA A 117 7.15 1.34 19.64
N SER A 118 6.93 0.56 18.57
CA SER A 118 7.04 1.06 17.18
C SER A 118 5.82 1.87 16.73
N LEU A 119 4.68 1.77 17.40
CA LEU A 119 3.43 2.38 16.98
C LEU A 119 3.44 3.91 17.10
N GLU A 120 3.76 4.43 18.27
CA GLU A 120 3.65 5.89 18.53
C GLU A 120 4.62 6.73 17.68
N PRO A 121 5.92 6.36 17.52
CA PRO A 121 6.82 7.08 16.64
C PRO A 121 6.37 7.06 15.18
N ALA A 122 5.87 5.91 14.70
CA ALA A 122 5.39 5.80 13.32
C ALA A 122 4.10 6.60 13.11
N LYS A 123 3.17 6.56 14.07
CA LYS A 123 1.94 7.33 14.02
C LYS A 123 2.22 8.84 13.91
N LYS A 124 3.15 9.35 14.72
CA LYS A 124 3.57 10.75 14.65
C LYS A 124 4.13 11.14 13.29
N GLN A 125 4.96 10.28 12.68
CA GLN A 125 5.46 10.50 11.32
C GLN A 125 4.33 10.49 10.28
N LEU A 126 3.32 9.64 10.46
CA LEU A 126 2.15 9.59 9.57
C LEU A 126 1.22 10.80 9.75
N GLU A 127 1.08 11.34 10.95
CA GLU A 127 0.39 12.61 11.20
C GLU A 127 1.04 13.75 10.42
N GLU A 128 2.38 13.82 10.41
CA GLU A 128 3.14 14.80 9.62
C GLU A 128 3.09 14.52 8.09
N ALA A 129 2.72 13.30 7.68
CA ALA A 129 2.57 12.94 6.28
C ALA A 129 1.22 13.35 5.69
N VAL A 130 0.22 13.67 6.53
CA VAL A 130 -1.13 14.03 6.10
C VAL A 130 -1.32 15.53 6.14
N ALA A 131 -1.52 16.14 4.98
CA ALA A 131 -1.91 17.55 4.85
C ALA A 131 -3.39 17.67 4.49
N TYR A 132 -4.03 18.77 4.88
CA TYR A 132 -5.43 19.06 4.64
C TYR A 132 -5.61 20.32 3.78
N SER A 133 -6.65 20.32 2.96
CA SER A 133 -7.05 21.45 2.11
C SER A 133 -8.57 21.59 2.10
N ASP A 134 -9.07 22.84 2.05
CA ASP A 134 -10.50 23.12 1.87
C ASP A 134 -10.93 22.90 0.40
N ALA A 135 -10.00 23.04 -0.54
CA ALA A 135 -10.24 22.82 -1.97
C ALA A 135 -9.81 21.41 -2.39
N GLN A 136 -10.60 20.81 -3.27
CA GLN A 136 -10.23 19.52 -3.86
C GLN A 136 -8.95 19.70 -4.69
N PRO A 137 -7.90 18.91 -4.40
CA PRO A 137 -6.66 18.99 -5.17
C PRO A 137 -6.89 18.48 -6.61
N GLU A 138 -6.16 19.06 -7.56
CA GLU A 138 -6.18 18.60 -8.94
C GLU A 138 -5.73 17.14 -9.04
N ARG A 139 -6.52 16.33 -9.73
CA ARG A 139 -6.21 14.90 -9.92
C ARG A 139 -5.10 14.74 -10.96
N LYS A 140 -3.92 14.36 -10.52
CA LYS A 140 -2.83 14.04 -11.43
C LYS A 140 -3.12 12.77 -12.24
N PRO A 141 -2.78 12.73 -13.53
CA PRO A 141 -2.96 11.53 -14.35
C PRO A 141 -2.06 10.39 -13.85
N LEU A 142 -2.57 9.16 -13.90
CA LEU A 142 -1.77 7.97 -13.55
C LEU A 142 -0.59 7.75 -14.51
N VAL A 143 -0.78 8.09 -15.80
CA VAL A 143 0.25 7.99 -16.83
C VAL A 143 0.74 9.39 -17.17
N TYR A 144 1.94 9.74 -16.72
CA TYR A 144 2.52 11.06 -16.96
C TYR A 144 3.07 11.20 -18.38
N LYS A 145 3.64 10.13 -18.95
CA LYS A 145 4.29 10.17 -20.27
C LYS A 145 4.37 8.76 -20.86
N ILE A 146 4.04 8.66 -22.14
CA ILE A 146 4.29 7.47 -22.95
C ILE A 146 5.52 7.76 -23.81
N ILE A 147 6.57 6.94 -23.66
CA ILE A 147 7.78 7.03 -24.49
C ILE A 147 7.68 5.94 -25.54
N GLN A 148 7.51 6.36 -26.80
CA GLN A 148 7.54 5.44 -27.95
C GLN A 148 9.00 5.32 -28.41
N GLY A 149 9.60 4.13 -28.24
CA GLY A 149 10.89 3.81 -28.83
C GLY A 149 10.76 3.67 -30.35
N ARG A 150 11.65 4.28 -31.13
CA ARG A 150 11.89 3.85 -32.50
C ARG A 150 12.64 2.52 -32.43
N LEU A 151 12.08 1.49 -33.05
CA LEU A 151 12.73 0.19 -33.31
C LEU A 151 13.46 0.28 -34.61
#